data_8f0b9265ff3fe3d07cc6774035a09230
#
_entry.id   8f0b9265ff3fe3d07cc6774035a09230
#
_cell.length_a   1.000
_cell.length_b   1.000
_cell.length_c   1.000
_cell.angle_alpha   90.00
_cell.angle_beta   90.00
_cell.angle_gamma   90.00
#
_symmetry.space_group_name_H-M   'P 1'
#
loop_
_entity.id
_entity.type
_entity.pdbx_description
1 polymer ?
#
loop_
_entity_poly.entity_id
_entity_poly.type
_entity_poly.pdbx_seq_one_letter_code
_entity_poly.pdbx_strand_id
1 'polypeptide(L)'
;MRILTFKNEEINLLGFNYLKQYEDENFMINFENCKLKNLLLDADNVSRLSFYNCCLVNCKLISNNTKVYINGSTLVDSEINSGLKGKYSCIEIDVSIIRNCNINEKTYARNCVKFEQDI
;
A
#
# COMPACT_ATOMS: atom_id res chain seq x y z
N MET A 1 -11.21 -14.73 -11.40
CA MET A 1 -10.37 -13.92 -10.51
C MET A 1 -10.51 -14.39 -9.07
N ARG A 2 -9.39 -14.58 -8.40
CA ARG A 2 -9.37 -15.01 -7.02
C ARG A 2 -9.27 -13.81 -6.08
N ILE A 3 -9.95 -13.87 -4.96
CA ILE A 3 -9.90 -12.84 -3.93
C ILE A 3 -9.31 -13.45 -2.66
N LEU A 4 -8.27 -12.83 -2.14
CA LEU A 4 -7.62 -13.26 -0.91
C LEU A 4 -7.69 -12.10 0.09
N THR A 5 -8.25 -12.36 1.27
CA THR A 5 -8.40 -11.35 2.30
C THR A 5 -7.65 -11.77 3.57
N PHE A 6 -6.79 -10.87 4.03
CA PHE A 6 -6.08 -11.02 5.31
C PHE A 6 -6.73 -10.11 6.34
N LYS A 7 -7.07 -10.66 7.49
CA LYS A 7 -7.71 -9.90 8.56
C LYS A 7 -6.96 -10.04 9.86
N ASN A 8 -6.76 -8.92 10.55
CA ASN A 8 -6.21 -8.89 11.90
C ASN A 8 -4.83 -9.54 12.01
N GLU A 9 -4.02 -9.41 10.97
CA GLU A 9 -2.69 -10.03 10.95
C GLU A 9 -1.59 -8.99 11.13
N GLU A 10 -0.48 -9.45 11.68
CA GLU A 10 0.75 -8.67 11.76
C GLU A 10 1.82 -9.39 10.94
N ILE A 11 2.36 -8.71 9.93
CA ILE A 11 3.35 -9.27 9.01
C ILE A 11 4.59 -8.39 9.07
N ASN A 12 5.73 -8.99 9.39
CA ASN A 12 7.00 -8.29 9.52
C ASN A 12 8.12 -9.15 8.96
N LEU A 13 8.52 -8.87 7.71
CA LEU A 13 9.53 -9.66 6.99
C LEU A 13 10.47 -8.70 6.26
N LEU A 14 11.56 -8.31 6.89
CA LEU A 14 12.46 -7.26 6.43
C LEU A 14 12.89 -7.44 4.97
N GLY A 15 12.55 -6.45 4.14
CA GLY A 15 12.92 -6.42 2.73
C GLY A 15 12.27 -7.48 1.84
N PHE A 16 11.38 -8.28 2.37
CA PHE A 16 10.75 -9.34 1.60
C PHE A 16 9.68 -8.79 0.66
N ASN A 17 9.75 -9.18 -0.61
CA ASN A 17 8.72 -8.84 -1.58
C ASN A 17 7.52 -9.77 -1.38
N TYR A 18 6.64 -9.36 -0.49
CA TYR A 18 5.56 -10.19 0.02
C TYR A 18 4.57 -10.62 -1.07
N LEU A 19 4.30 -9.75 -2.03
CA LEU A 19 3.29 -10.02 -3.06
C LEU A 19 3.79 -10.89 -4.19
N LYS A 20 5.10 -11.08 -4.30
CA LYS A 20 5.67 -11.88 -5.38
C LYS A 20 5.19 -13.34 -5.36
N GLN A 21 4.90 -13.86 -4.19
CA GLN A 21 4.42 -15.24 -4.05
C GLN A 21 3.08 -15.48 -4.75
N TYR A 22 2.37 -14.41 -5.11
CA TYR A 22 1.06 -14.50 -5.75
C TYR A 22 1.08 -14.12 -7.23
N GLU A 23 2.26 -13.87 -7.81
CA GLU A 23 2.36 -13.23 -9.12
C GLU A 23 1.71 -13.99 -10.29
N ASP A 24 1.66 -15.32 -10.19
CA ASP A 24 1.12 -16.14 -11.28
C ASP A 24 -0.35 -16.52 -11.10
N GLU A 25 -1.02 -16.04 -10.05
CA GLU A 25 -2.34 -16.52 -9.70
C GLU A 25 -3.47 -15.52 -9.88
N ASN A 26 -3.18 -14.32 -10.34
CA ASN A 26 -4.18 -13.28 -10.63
C ASN A 26 -5.08 -12.97 -9.42
N PHE A 27 -4.49 -12.79 -8.25
CA PHE A 27 -5.22 -12.45 -7.04
C PHE A 27 -5.60 -10.98 -6.97
N MET A 28 -6.80 -10.73 -6.45
CA MET A 28 -7.11 -9.47 -5.78
C MET A 28 -6.83 -9.67 -4.30
N ILE A 29 -6.01 -8.83 -3.71
CA ILE A 29 -5.63 -8.98 -2.31
C ILE A 29 -6.16 -7.81 -1.49
N ASN A 30 -6.84 -8.14 -0.39
CA ASN A 30 -7.33 -7.17 0.58
C ASN A 30 -6.68 -7.42 1.93
N PHE A 31 -6.22 -6.33 2.56
CA PHE A 31 -5.76 -6.34 3.95
C PHE A 31 -6.74 -5.53 4.78
N GLU A 32 -7.29 -6.12 5.82
CA GLU A 32 -8.21 -5.47 6.72
C GLU A 32 -7.69 -5.54 8.15
N ASN A 33 -7.54 -4.39 8.78
CA ASN A 33 -7.08 -4.30 10.16
C ASN A 33 -5.75 -5.05 10.39
N CYS A 34 -4.83 -4.91 9.46
CA CYS A 34 -3.53 -5.57 9.49
C CYS A 34 -2.42 -4.56 9.82
N LYS A 35 -1.33 -5.07 10.36
CA LYS A 35 -0.12 -4.30 10.58
C LYS A 35 0.99 -4.91 9.75
N LEU A 36 1.53 -4.12 8.83
CA LEU A 36 2.54 -4.56 7.89
C LEU A 36 3.82 -3.76 8.13
N LYS A 37 4.91 -4.47 8.40
CA LYS A 37 6.18 -3.82 8.72
C LYS A 37 7.32 -4.33 7.87
N ASN A 38 8.16 -3.40 7.42
CA ASN A 38 9.44 -3.70 6.77
C ASN A 38 9.31 -4.48 5.48
N LEU A 39 8.18 -4.39 4.79
CA LEU A 39 7.91 -5.15 3.58
C LEU A 39 8.15 -4.33 2.32
N LEU A 40 8.59 -5.01 1.27
CA LEU A 40 8.44 -4.51 -0.08
C LEU A 40 7.11 -5.04 -0.62
N LEU A 41 6.28 -4.14 -1.12
CA LEU A 41 4.97 -4.47 -1.66
C LEU A 41 4.90 -4.02 -3.12
N ASP A 42 5.21 -4.93 -4.02
CA ASP A 42 5.10 -4.66 -5.46
C ASP A 42 3.71 -5.07 -5.93
N ALA A 43 2.84 -4.08 -6.07
CA ALA A 43 1.44 -4.32 -6.40
C ALA A 43 1.24 -4.86 -7.81
N ASP A 44 2.23 -4.73 -8.69
CA ASP A 44 2.13 -5.27 -10.04
C ASP A 44 2.18 -6.80 -10.08
N ASN A 45 2.52 -7.43 -8.97
CA ASN A 45 2.46 -8.89 -8.83
C ASN A 45 1.03 -9.41 -8.62
N VAL A 46 0.07 -8.52 -8.39
CA VAL A 46 -1.33 -8.90 -8.16
C VAL A 46 -2.23 -8.06 -9.05
N SER A 47 -3.51 -8.43 -9.18
CA SER A 47 -4.42 -7.72 -10.07
C SER A 47 -5.06 -6.50 -9.40
N ARG A 48 -5.12 -6.47 -8.07
CA ARG A 48 -5.63 -5.34 -7.30
C ARG A 48 -5.19 -5.48 -5.86
N LEU A 49 -4.94 -4.36 -5.20
CA LEU A 49 -4.48 -4.35 -3.81
C LEU A 49 -5.30 -3.31 -3.03
N SER A 50 -5.79 -3.69 -1.88
CA SER A 50 -6.55 -2.78 -1.02
C SER A 50 -6.15 -2.92 0.43
N PHE A 51 -6.11 -1.78 1.13
CA PHE A 51 -5.82 -1.72 2.57
C PHE A 51 -6.94 -0.94 3.25
N TYR A 52 -7.55 -1.56 4.23
CA TYR A 52 -8.60 -0.93 5.06
C TYR A 52 -8.20 -0.99 6.51
N ASN A 53 -8.14 0.17 7.16
CA ASN A 53 -7.84 0.25 8.58
C ASN A 53 -6.55 -0.49 8.94
N CYS A 54 -5.53 -0.31 8.11
CA CYS A 54 -4.23 -0.94 8.29
C CYS A 54 -3.19 0.05 8.77
N CYS A 55 -2.07 -0.49 9.25
CA CYS A 55 -0.90 0.29 9.60
C CYS A 55 0.29 -0.24 8.81
N LEU A 56 0.89 0.61 7.99
CA LEU A 56 2.09 0.28 7.24
C LEU A 56 3.27 1.05 7.85
N VAL A 57 4.27 0.33 8.30
CA VAL A 57 5.45 0.92 8.93
C VAL A 57 6.70 0.48 8.18
N ASN A 58 7.48 1.44 7.73
CA ASN A 58 8.72 1.18 7.01
C ASN A 58 8.53 0.21 5.84
N CYS A 59 7.46 0.41 5.10
CA CYS A 59 7.16 -0.37 3.90
C CYS A 59 7.46 0.42 2.64
N LYS A 60 7.76 -0.29 1.56
CA LYS A 60 7.88 0.32 0.24
C LYS A 60 6.79 -0.26 -0.64
N LEU A 61 5.85 0.59 -1.04
CA LEU A 61 4.73 0.20 -1.89
C LEU A 61 4.92 0.80 -3.28
N ILE A 62 4.95 -0.07 -4.28
CA ILE A 62 5.16 0.32 -5.67
C ILE A 62 4.00 -0.20 -6.50
N SER A 63 3.48 0.62 -7.40
CA SER A 63 2.54 0.17 -8.41
C SER A 63 2.69 0.99 -9.68
N ASN A 64 3.03 0.32 -10.79
CA ASN A 64 3.14 0.96 -12.09
C ASN A 64 1.87 0.82 -12.92
N ASN A 65 1.13 -0.28 -12.74
CA ASN A 65 -0.04 -0.60 -13.55
C ASN A 65 -1.25 -1.11 -12.76
N THR A 66 -1.06 -1.43 -11.49
CA THR A 66 -2.10 -2.06 -10.68
C THR A 66 -2.79 -1.03 -9.79
N LYS A 67 -4.10 -1.11 -9.71
CA LYS A 67 -4.86 -0.25 -8.81
C LYS A 67 -4.65 -0.64 -7.37
N VAL A 68 -4.30 0.34 -6.55
CA VAL A 68 -4.11 0.19 -5.10
C VAL A 68 -4.96 1.22 -4.38
N TYR A 69 -5.75 0.76 -3.43
CA TYR A 69 -6.57 1.62 -2.60
C TYR A 69 -6.14 1.50 -1.14
N ILE A 70 -5.86 2.63 -0.51
CA ILE A 70 -5.53 2.71 0.90
C ILE A 70 -6.57 3.60 1.55
N ASN A 71 -7.34 3.06 2.49
CA ASN A 71 -8.43 3.77 3.12
C ASN A 71 -8.41 3.58 4.64
N GLY A 72 -8.63 4.68 5.38
CA GLY A 72 -8.74 4.63 6.84
C GLY A 72 -7.49 4.11 7.54
N SER A 73 -6.33 4.28 6.92
CA SER A 73 -5.10 3.63 7.36
C SER A 73 -4.07 4.63 7.88
N THR A 74 -3.01 4.11 8.50
CA THR A 74 -1.88 4.90 8.97
C THR A 74 -0.62 4.43 8.26
N LEU A 75 0.09 5.36 7.64
CA LEU A 75 1.34 5.11 6.95
C LEU A 75 2.45 5.81 7.69
N VAL A 76 3.48 5.08 8.11
CA VAL A 76 4.59 5.63 8.89
C VAL A 76 5.91 5.20 8.27
N ASP A 77 6.82 6.16 8.11
CA ASP A 77 8.19 5.90 7.62
C ASP A 77 8.23 5.07 6.34
N SER A 78 7.25 5.26 5.47
CA SER A 78 7.07 4.43 4.29
C SER A 78 7.31 5.21 3.01
N GLU A 79 7.58 4.47 1.94
CA GLU A 79 7.75 5.02 0.61
C GLU A 79 6.62 4.53 -0.28
N ILE A 80 5.94 5.47 -0.94
CA ILE A 80 4.80 5.17 -1.81
C ILE A 80 5.13 5.67 -3.21
N ASN A 81 5.13 4.77 -4.18
CA ASN A 81 5.57 5.07 -5.53
C ASN A 81 4.52 4.61 -6.53
N SER A 82 3.70 5.55 -6.98
CA SER A 82 2.62 5.29 -7.92
C SER A 82 3.01 5.62 -9.35
N GLY A 83 2.58 4.78 -10.28
CA GLY A 83 2.53 5.14 -11.68
C GLY A 83 1.16 5.68 -12.05
N LEU A 84 0.93 5.85 -13.35
CA LEU A 84 -0.35 6.25 -13.90
C LEU A 84 -0.88 5.13 -14.79
N LYS A 85 -2.18 4.88 -14.67
CA LYS A 85 -2.89 4.00 -15.60
C LYS A 85 -3.81 4.88 -16.42
N GLY A 86 -3.39 5.20 -17.64
CA GLY A 86 -4.00 6.26 -18.40
C GLY A 86 -3.76 7.59 -17.71
N LYS A 87 -4.80 8.32 -17.38
CA LYS A 87 -4.71 9.60 -16.68
C LYS A 87 -4.98 9.50 -15.18
N TYR A 88 -5.16 8.27 -14.66
CA TYR A 88 -5.48 8.06 -13.25
C TYR A 88 -4.29 7.50 -12.50
N SER A 89 -4.14 7.90 -11.24
CA SER A 89 -3.12 7.36 -10.36
C SER A 89 -3.39 5.88 -10.07
N CYS A 90 -2.33 5.08 -10.06
CA CYS A 90 -2.45 3.68 -9.65
C CYS A 90 -2.74 3.58 -8.16
N ILE A 91 -2.07 4.39 -7.33
CA ILE A 91 -2.25 4.36 -5.89
C ILE A 91 -3.10 5.55 -5.45
N GLU A 92 -4.19 5.26 -4.76
CA GLU A 92 -5.07 6.26 -4.17
C GLU A 92 -5.13 6.05 -2.66
N ILE A 93 -4.88 7.12 -1.91
CA ILE A 93 -4.92 7.12 -0.44
C ILE A 93 -6.05 8.03 0.00
N ASP A 94 -6.98 7.53 0.80
CA ASP A 94 -8.14 8.28 1.25
C ASP A 94 -8.35 8.12 2.75
N VAL A 95 -8.72 9.21 3.42
CA VAL A 95 -9.07 9.23 4.85
C VAL A 95 -7.99 8.56 5.71
N SER A 96 -6.73 8.93 5.49
CA SER A 96 -5.60 8.24 6.14
C SER A 96 -4.69 9.24 6.84
N ILE A 97 -3.86 8.71 7.74
CA ILE A 97 -2.82 9.47 8.41
C ILE A 97 -1.48 9.09 7.81
N ILE A 98 -0.72 10.08 7.40
CA ILE A 98 0.57 9.90 6.74
C ILE A 98 1.63 10.59 7.58
N ARG A 99 2.58 9.82 8.11
CA ARG A 99 3.64 10.37 8.96
C ARG A 99 5.01 9.99 8.41
N ASN A 100 5.83 10.99 8.14
CA ASN A 100 7.21 10.82 7.70
C ASN A 100 7.34 9.85 6.52
N CYS A 101 6.48 10.01 5.52
CA CYS A 101 6.49 9.18 4.32
C CYS A 101 6.98 9.94 3.11
N ASN A 102 7.63 9.22 2.20
CA ASN A 102 8.00 9.75 0.91
C ASN A 102 6.98 9.26 -0.12
N ILE A 103 6.12 10.18 -0.56
CA ILE A 103 5.03 9.87 -1.48
C ILE A 103 5.27 10.63 -2.77
N ASN A 104 5.34 9.91 -3.89
CA ASN A 104 5.61 10.57 -5.15
C ASN A 104 4.39 11.35 -5.67
N GLU A 105 4.64 12.25 -6.62
CA GLU A 105 3.62 13.19 -7.13
C GLU A 105 2.48 12.52 -7.89
N LYS A 106 2.69 11.29 -8.38
CA LYS A 106 1.66 10.55 -9.11
C LYS A 106 0.68 9.82 -8.19
N THR A 107 0.97 9.75 -6.91
CA THR A 107 0.06 9.20 -5.91
C THR A 107 -1.06 10.21 -5.65
N TYR A 108 -2.30 9.75 -5.65
CA TYR A 108 -3.43 10.59 -5.32
C TYR A 108 -3.82 10.40 -3.87
N ALA A 109 -3.63 11.44 -3.05
CA ALA A 109 -4.00 11.39 -1.63
C ALA A 109 -5.02 12.49 -1.35
N ARG A 110 -6.15 12.12 -0.73
CA ARG A 110 -7.20 13.08 -0.35
C ARG A 110 -7.72 12.77 1.03
N ASN A 111 -8.23 13.80 1.70
CA ASN A 111 -8.79 13.68 3.05
C ASN A 111 -7.79 13.06 4.02
N CYS A 112 -6.50 13.35 3.84
CA CYS A 112 -5.44 12.81 4.64
C CYS A 112 -4.82 13.86 5.54
N VAL A 113 -4.36 13.43 6.72
CA VAL A 113 -3.57 14.27 7.61
C VAL A 113 -2.11 13.86 7.45
N LYS A 114 -1.25 14.81 7.11
CA LYS A 114 0.16 14.56 6.91
C LYS A 114 0.98 15.19 8.01
N PHE A 115 1.90 14.41 8.56
CA PHE A 115 2.88 14.89 9.54
C PHE A 115 4.27 14.70 8.98
N GLU A 116 5.06 15.76 9.01
CA GLU A 116 6.48 15.67 8.70
C GLU A 116 7.24 15.27 9.95
N GLN A 117 8.43 14.75 9.77
CA GLN A 117 9.26 14.40 10.90
C GLN A 117 9.75 15.67 11.59
N ASP A 118 9.48 15.76 12.90
CA ASP A 118 10.03 16.82 13.71
C ASP A 118 11.46 16.53 14.06
N ILE A 119 12.30 17.54 13.93
CA ILE A 119 13.73 17.44 14.25
C ILE A 119 14.00 18.17 15.53
#